data_6e7d55ad66b4f69d01b0e2746a0b406f
#
_entry.id   6e7d55ad66b4f69d01b0e2746a0b406f
#
_cell.length_a   1.000
_cell.length_b   1.000
_cell.length_c   1.000
_cell.angle_alpha   90.00
_cell.angle_beta   90.00
_cell.angle_gamma   90.00
#
_symmetry.space_group_name_H-M   'P 1'
#
loop_
_entity.id
_entity.type
_entity.pdbx_description
1 polymer ?
#
loop_
_entity_poly.entity_id
_entity_poly.type
_entity_poly.pdbx_seq_one_letter_code
_entity_poly.pdbx_strand_id
1 'polypeptide(L)'
;MSISADYIRTSLQAVYGESVTAADIRAWCAMNGSNYQTITNKLTDYKVGRGKWNLEVTKETVKDLEVSYNSPAVMPAVEQNLIPIKDDTFVRFGNFADIKKIIASRLFYPTFLTGLSGNGKTFSIEQACAQLGRELIRVNITIETDEDDLIGGFRLVDGNTVWHNGPVVEALERGAVLLLDEIDLASNKILCLQSILEGKGVFLKKIGRRVDPASGFNVIATANTKGKGSDDGRFIGTNVLNEAFLERFPVTFEQEYPTPTIEQKILQKCAESLGVKDVDFCKRLVDWGDIIRKTFYDGGVDEIISTRRLVHIIRAYSIFGDKAKAIEVCVNRFDDETKQSFMELYDKVDADVDFANSTEV
;
A
#
# COMPACT_ATOMS: atom_id res chain seq x y z
N MET A 1 -14.53 36.92 -59.81
CA MET A 1 -15.14 36.87 -58.45
C MET A 1 -14.32 35.95 -57.56
N SER A 2 -13.96 36.39 -56.39
CA SER A 2 -13.22 35.52 -55.45
C SER A 2 -14.19 34.53 -54.83
N ILE A 3 -14.03 33.24 -55.11
CA ILE A 3 -14.84 32.16 -54.49
C ILE A 3 -14.54 32.12 -53.01
N SER A 4 -15.57 32.12 -52.13
CA SER A 4 -15.38 32.06 -50.66
C SER A 4 -14.90 30.70 -50.22
N ALA A 5 -14.21 30.62 -49.04
CA ALA A 5 -13.73 29.36 -48.47
C ALA A 5 -14.91 28.42 -48.11
N ASP A 6 -16.00 29.00 -47.62
CA ASP A 6 -17.21 28.20 -47.27
C ASP A 6 -17.88 27.58 -48.49
N TYR A 7 -17.93 28.30 -49.62
CA TYR A 7 -18.47 27.74 -50.87
C TYR A 7 -17.61 26.54 -51.35
N ILE A 8 -16.27 26.70 -51.32
CA ILE A 8 -15.35 25.63 -51.69
C ILE A 8 -15.55 24.42 -50.80
N ARG A 9 -15.62 24.62 -49.48
CA ARG A 9 -15.85 23.59 -48.50
C ARG A 9 -17.14 22.83 -48.79
N THR A 10 -18.25 23.51 -48.81
CA THR A 10 -19.57 22.94 -49.03
C THR A 10 -19.67 22.18 -50.34
N SER A 11 -19.09 22.75 -51.42
CA SER A 11 -19.09 22.11 -52.74
C SER A 11 -18.19 20.87 -52.81
N LEU A 12 -17.03 20.86 -52.16
CA LEU A 12 -16.17 19.68 -52.04
C LEU A 12 -16.83 18.59 -51.16
N GLN A 13 -17.45 19.01 -50.08
CA GLN A 13 -18.14 18.10 -49.17
C GLN A 13 -19.33 17.41 -49.84
N ALA A 14 -20.08 18.12 -50.65
CA ALA A 14 -21.21 17.58 -51.40
C ALA A 14 -20.81 16.52 -52.44
N VAL A 15 -19.59 16.62 -53.01
CA VAL A 15 -19.12 15.74 -54.10
C VAL A 15 -18.27 14.60 -53.58
N TYR A 16 -17.43 14.84 -52.57
CA TYR A 16 -16.40 13.89 -52.12
C TYR A 16 -16.55 13.47 -50.64
N GLY A 17 -17.58 14.02 -49.91
CA GLY A 17 -17.77 13.77 -48.50
C GLY A 17 -16.87 14.60 -47.58
N GLU A 18 -16.84 14.23 -46.29
CA GLU A 18 -16.16 15.02 -45.26
C GLU A 18 -14.63 14.95 -45.34
N SER A 19 -14.07 13.81 -45.77
CA SER A 19 -12.64 13.58 -45.88
C SER A 19 -12.20 13.63 -47.35
N VAL A 20 -11.43 14.68 -47.71
CA VAL A 20 -10.97 14.89 -49.08
C VAL A 20 -9.45 14.76 -49.18
N THR A 21 -9.00 14.24 -50.30
CA THR A 21 -7.58 14.10 -50.63
C THR A 21 -7.09 15.16 -51.60
N ALA A 22 -5.77 15.25 -51.79
CA ALA A 22 -5.18 16.13 -52.82
C ALA A 22 -5.64 15.79 -54.24
N ALA A 23 -6.02 14.52 -54.51
CA ALA A 23 -6.57 14.10 -55.79
C ALA A 23 -7.98 14.65 -56.02
N ASP A 24 -8.83 14.60 -54.98
CA ASP A 24 -10.21 15.09 -55.01
C ASP A 24 -10.24 16.61 -55.26
N ILE A 25 -9.38 17.36 -54.55
CA ILE A 25 -9.27 18.82 -54.74
C ILE A 25 -8.79 19.15 -56.15
N ARG A 26 -7.85 18.40 -56.75
CA ARG A 26 -7.40 18.59 -58.13
C ARG A 26 -8.53 18.34 -59.12
N ALA A 27 -9.29 17.24 -58.91
CA ALA A 27 -10.43 16.91 -59.76
C ALA A 27 -11.50 18.04 -59.69
N TRP A 28 -11.81 18.51 -58.48
CA TRP A 28 -12.75 19.62 -58.28
C TRP A 28 -12.24 20.91 -58.98
N CYS A 29 -10.93 21.22 -58.86
CA CYS A 29 -10.33 22.39 -59.52
C CYS A 29 -10.43 22.31 -61.04
N ALA A 30 -10.23 21.12 -61.61
CA ALA A 30 -10.36 20.90 -63.04
C ALA A 30 -11.80 21.13 -63.55
N MET A 31 -12.80 20.67 -62.79
CA MET A 31 -14.20 20.87 -63.11
C MET A 31 -14.67 22.34 -62.96
N ASN A 32 -14.11 23.09 -62.04
CA ASN A 32 -14.53 24.46 -61.73
C ASN A 32 -13.59 25.54 -62.24
N GLY A 33 -12.60 25.18 -63.06
CA GLY A 33 -11.64 26.14 -63.65
C GLY A 33 -10.81 26.90 -62.60
N SER A 34 -10.51 26.26 -61.46
CA SER A 34 -9.86 26.89 -60.30
C SER A 34 -8.41 26.44 -60.16
N ASN A 35 -7.55 27.29 -59.60
CA ASN A 35 -6.17 26.95 -59.33
C ASN A 35 -6.02 26.16 -58.00
N TYR A 36 -5.39 25.00 -58.07
CA TYR A 36 -5.19 24.10 -56.92
C TYR A 36 -4.55 24.78 -55.71
N GLN A 37 -3.48 25.57 -55.92
CA GLN A 37 -2.78 26.26 -54.83
C GLN A 37 -3.67 27.29 -54.13
N THR A 38 -4.51 28.01 -54.91
CA THR A 38 -5.46 28.98 -54.36
C THR A 38 -6.51 28.30 -53.51
N ILE A 39 -7.01 27.14 -53.94
CA ILE A 39 -8.03 26.36 -53.21
C ILE A 39 -7.45 25.77 -51.95
N THR A 40 -6.28 25.12 -52.00
CA THR A 40 -5.64 24.55 -50.84
C THR A 40 -5.24 25.58 -49.79
N ASN A 41 -4.86 26.79 -50.20
CA ASN A 41 -4.60 27.90 -49.27
C ASN A 41 -5.86 28.37 -48.55
N LYS A 42 -7.03 28.32 -49.18
CA LYS A 42 -8.32 28.66 -48.57
C LYS A 42 -8.85 27.54 -47.65
N LEU A 43 -8.36 26.32 -47.83
CA LEU A 43 -8.70 25.14 -46.98
C LEU A 43 -7.63 24.81 -45.95
N THR A 44 -6.74 25.74 -45.62
CA THR A 44 -5.61 25.53 -44.70
C THR A 44 -6.09 25.12 -43.31
N ASP A 45 -7.23 25.64 -42.85
CA ASP A 45 -7.78 25.40 -41.53
C ASP A 45 -8.42 24.01 -41.40
N TYR A 46 -8.73 23.38 -42.51
CA TYR A 46 -9.31 22.02 -42.58
C TYR A 46 -8.27 20.93 -42.87
N LYS A 47 -6.97 21.26 -42.94
CA LYS A 47 -5.90 20.33 -43.30
C LYS A 47 -5.51 19.46 -42.08
N VAL A 48 -5.76 18.18 -42.17
CA VAL A 48 -5.48 17.20 -41.11
C VAL A 48 -4.20 16.38 -41.33
N GLY A 49 -3.58 16.47 -42.52
CA GLY A 49 -2.34 15.77 -42.83
C GLY A 49 -1.77 16.10 -44.19
N ARG A 50 -0.63 15.48 -44.59
CA ARG A 50 -0.04 15.72 -45.92
C ARG A 50 -0.97 15.22 -47.00
N GLY A 51 -1.58 16.18 -47.76
CA GLY A 51 -2.52 15.89 -48.82
C GLY A 51 -3.89 15.39 -48.41
N LYS A 52 -4.31 15.67 -47.17
CA LYS A 52 -5.61 15.27 -46.62
C LYS A 52 -6.27 16.42 -45.86
N TRP A 53 -7.56 16.61 -46.05
CA TRP A 53 -8.40 17.61 -45.40
C TRP A 53 -9.68 16.97 -44.85
N ASN A 54 -10.11 17.42 -43.67
CA ASN A 54 -11.43 17.11 -43.11
C ASN A 54 -12.26 18.38 -43.10
N LEU A 55 -13.33 18.40 -43.89
CA LEU A 55 -14.12 19.62 -44.17
C LEU A 55 -15.11 19.98 -43.05
N GLU A 56 -15.29 19.10 -42.06
CA GLU A 56 -16.12 19.38 -40.87
C GLU A 56 -15.33 19.98 -39.71
N VAL A 57 -14.00 19.78 -39.66
CA VAL A 57 -13.19 20.07 -38.48
C VAL A 57 -12.16 21.15 -38.78
N THR A 58 -12.19 22.26 -38.05
CA THR A 58 -11.17 23.32 -38.13
C THR A 58 -9.88 22.89 -37.41
N LYS A 59 -8.75 23.54 -37.74
CA LYS A 59 -7.46 23.29 -37.03
C LYS A 59 -7.54 23.49 -35.50
N GLU A 60 -8.38 24.42 -35.05
CA GLU A 60 -8.61 24.64 -33.62
C GLU A 60 -9.27 23.43 -32.97
N THR A 61 -10.30 22.87 -33.58
CA THR A 61 -10.97 21.66 -33.13
C THR A 61 -10.04 20.43 -33.13
N VAL A 62 -9.15 20.34 -34.15
CA VAL A 62 -8.14 19.26 -34.22
C VAL A 62 -7.07 19.40 -33.14
N LYS A 63 -6.62 20.64 -32.85
CA LYS A 63 -5.69 20.88 -31.74
C LYS A 63 -6.27 20.53 -30.39
N ASP A 64 -7.53 20.87 -30.15
CA ASP A 64 -8.22 20.51 -28.90
C ASP A 64 -8.41 18.99 -28.78
N LEU A 65 -8.68 18.29 -29.89
CA LEU A 65 -8.75 16.84 -29.95
C LEU A 65 -7.36 16.18 -29.81
N GLU A 66 -6.29 16.73 -30.43
CA GLU A 66 -4.93 16.20 -30.29
C GLU A 66 -4.37 16.40 -28.86
N VAL A 67 -4.69 17.54 -28.21
CA VAL A 67 -4.31 17.79 -26.81
C VAL A 67 -5.05 16.84 -25.85
N SER A 68 -6.30 16.47 -26.15
CA SER A 68 -7.04 15.48 -25.34
C SER A 68 -6.56 14.06 -25.55
N TYR A 69 -5.95 13.73 -26.70
CA TYR A 69 -5.44 12.38 -27.00
C TYR A 69 -4.02 12.11 -26.47
N ASN A 70 -3.24 13.16 -26.15
CA ASN A 70 -1.82 13.02 -25.78
C ASN A 70 -1.52 13.09 -24.29
N SER A 71 -2.50 13.34 -23.45
CA SER A 71 -2.33 13.23 -22.01
C SER A 71 -3.15 12.03 -21.52
N PRO A 72 -2.51 10.96 -21.03
CA PRO A 72 -3.26 9.91 -20.37
C PRO A 72 -4.07 10.55 -19.25
N ALA A 73 -5.38 10.34 -19.25
CA ALA A 73 -6.23 10.83 -18.18
C ALA A 73 -5.69 10.26 -16.86
N VAL A 74 -5.32 11.14 -15.96
CA VAL A 74 -4.98 10.77 -14.58
C VAL A 74 -6.30 10.78 -13.83
N MET A 75 -6.73 9.65 -13.28
CA MET A 75 -7.90 9.66 -12.44
C MET A 75 -7.65 10.59 -11.25
N PRO A 76 -8.59 11.50 -10.95
CA PRO A 76 -8.47 12.33 -9.76
C PRO A 76 -8.37 11.42 -8.55
N ALA A 77 -7.41 11.68 -7.66
CA ALA A 77 -7.32 11.00 -6.39
C ALA A 77 -8.67 11.19 -5.67
N VAL A 78 -9.29 10.09 -5.28
CA VAL A 78 -10.49 10.16 -4.44
C VAL A 78 -10.07 10.85 -3.14
N GLU A 79 -10.74 11.93 -2.76
CA GLU A 79 -10.52 12.58 -1.46
C GLU A 79 -10.95 11.64 -0.33
N GLN A 80 -10.11 10.67 -0.02
CA GLN A 80 -10.27 9.80 1.13
C GLN A 80 -9.44 10.34 2.28
N ASN A 81 -10.02 10.36 3.47
CA ASN A 81 -9.27 10.61 4.69
C ASN A 81 -8.51 9.33 5.05
N LEU A 82 -7.19 9.37 4.94
CA LEU A 82 -6.29 8.24 5.21
C LEU A 82 -5.67 8.28 6.62
N ILE A 83 -6.22 9.11 7.52
CA ILE A 83 -5.82 9.13 8.93
C ILE A 83 -6.38 7.89 9.62
N PRO A 84 -5.54 7.02 10.21
CA PRO A 84 -6.01 5.84 10.91
C PRO A 84 -6.93 6.20 12.10
N ILE A 85 -7.84 5.30 12.41
CA ILE A 85 -8.75 5.44 13.56
C ILE A 85 -7.95 5.22 14.86
N LYS A 86 -8.19 6.06 15.86
CA LYS A 86 -7.65 5.84 17.20
C LYS A 86 -8.32 4.62 17.83
N ASP A 87 -7.52 3.73 18.40
CA ASP A 87 -7.98 2.57 19.15
C ASP A 87 -7.81 2.84 20.64
N ASP A 88 -8.91 2.85 21.39
CA ASP A 88 -8.93 3.13 22.83
C ASP A 88 -8.31 1.96 23.64
N THR A 89 -8.22 0.79 23.06
CA THR A 89 -7.57 -0.37 23.68
C THR A 89 -6.04 -0.31 23.57
N PHE A 90 -5.51 0.58 22.72
CA PHE A 90 -4.07 0.69 22.52
C PHE A 90 -3.32 1.06 23.79
N VAL A 91 -2.25 0.35 24.08
CA VAL A 91 -1.30 0.60 25.17
C VAL A 91 0.07 0.89 24.58
N ARG A 92 0.65 2.01 24.96
CA ARG A 92 1.98 2.44 24.50
C ARG A 92 3.08 1.57 25.14
N PHE A 93 3.99 1.07 24.33
CA PHE A 93 5.17 0.33 24.79
C PHE A 93 6.30 0.37 23.74
N GLY A 94 7.46 -0.17 24.10
CA GLY A 94 8.62 -0.30 23.21
C GLY A 94 9.00 1.04 22.59
N ASN A 95 9.24 1.02 21.29
CA ASN A 95 9.74 2.17 20.52
C ASN A 95 8.66 3.19 20.13
N PHE A 96 7.40 3.04 20.63
CA PHE A 96 6.27 3.91 20.25
C PHE A 96 6.56 5.39 20.42
N ALA A 97 7.18 5.78 21.53
CA ALA A 97 7.42 7.19 21.82
C ALA A 97 8.40 7.83 20.83
N ASP A 98 9.41 7.11 20.41
CA ASP A 98 10.43 7.61 19.48
C ASP A 98 9.90 7.60 18.04
N ILE A 99 9.19 6.54 17.63
CA ILE A 99 8.47 6.52 16.35
C ILE A 99 7.51 7.71 16.26
N LYS A 100 6.74 7.97 17.31
CA LYS A 100 5.81 9.12 17.35
C LYS A 100 6.54 10.45 17.23
N LYS A 101 7.72 10.63 17.86
CA LYS A 101 8.55 11.83 17.70
C LYS A 101 9.03 12.01 16.26
N ILE A 102 9.50 10.93 15.61
CA ILE A 102 9.93 10.95 14.20
C ILE A 102 8.77 11.42 13.32
N ILE A 103 7.59 10.81 13.44
CA ILE A 103 6.41 11.19 12.66
C ILE A 103 5.97 12.64 12.94
N ALA A 104 6.02 13.07 14.21
CA ALA A 104 5.66 14.43 14.63
C ALA A 104 6.60 15.50 14.10
N SER A 105 7.88 15.17 13.92
CA SER A 105 8.90 16.11 13.43
C SER A 105 8.62 16.58 11.99
N ARG A 106 7.87 15.83 11.21
CA ARG A 106 7.64 16.03 9.78
C ARG A 106 8.91 16.11 8.93
N LEU A 107 10.06 15.74 9.50
CA LEU A 107 11.30 15.61 8.77
C LEU A 107 11.31 14.27 8.03
N PHE A 108 11.90 14.25 6.85
CA PHE A 108 12.17 13.01 6.14
C PHE A 108 13.27 12.24 6.88
N TYR A 109 12.87 11.15 7.52
CA TYR A 109 13.78 10.30 8.30
C TYR A 109 13.32 8.84 8.22
N PRO A 110 13.65 8.13 7.15
CA PRO A 110 13.25 6.75 6.94
C PRO A 110 13.61 5.86 8.12
N THR A 111 12.65 5.05 8.55
CA THR A 111 12.79 4.25 9.76
C THR A 111 12.51 2.78 9.48
N PHE A 112 13.40 1.89 9.90
CA PHE A 112 13.24 0.45 9.81
C PHE A 112 12.86 -0.11 11.18
N LEU A 113 11.76 -0.87 11.27
CA LEU A 113 11.25 -1.45 12.51
C LEU A 113 11.21 -2.97 12.38
N THR A 114 12.09 -3.66 13.06
CA THR A 114 12.21 -5.12 13.03
C THR A 114 11.75 -5.77 14.33
N GLY A 115 11.48 -7.06 14.30
CA GLY A 115 11.12 -7.88 15.47
C GLY A 115 10.13 -8.98 15.13
N LEU A 116 9.92 -9.90 16.04
CA LEU A 116 9.06 -11.07 15.83
C LEU A 116 7.61 -10.72 15.50
N SER A 117 6.91 -11.61 14.81
CA SER A 117 5.51 -11.41 14.41
C SER A 117 4.59 -11.28 15.64
N GLY A 118 3.56 -10.43 15.52
CA GLY A 118 2.53 -10.27 16.54
C GLY A 118 2.94 -9.48 17.78
N ASN A 119 4.06 -8.73 17.73
CA ASN A 119 4.55 -7.87 18.80
C ASN A 119 4.11 -6.39 18.67
N GLY A 120 3.18 -6.07 17.76
CA GLY A 120 2.56 -4.75 17.65
C GLY A 120 3.30 -3.70 16.83
N LYS A 121 4.30 -4.05 15.99
CA LYS A 121 5.04 -3.11 15.12
C LYS A 121 4.11 -2.21 14.30
N THR A 122 3.38 -2.80 13.40
CA THR A 122 2.45 -2.12 12.45
C THR A 122 1.40 -1.30 13.21
N PHE A 123 0.79 -1.90 14.23
CA PHE A 123 -0.23 -1.25 15.05
C PHE A 123 0.31 -0.01 15.79
N SER A 124 1.55 -0.04 16.26
CA SER A 124 2.19 1.12 16.89
C SER A 124 2.34 2.29 15.92
N ILE A 125 2.69 2.04 14.66
CA ILE A 125 2.83 3.06 13.63
C ILE A 125 1.45 3.66 13.29
N GLU A 126 0.45 2.80 13.09
CA GLU A 126 -0.94 3.23 12.84
C GLU A 126 -1.45 4.14 13.97
N GLN A 127 -1.25 3.73 15.23
CA GLN A 127 -1.69 4.51 16.38
C GLN A 127 -0.87 5.80 16.60
N ALA A 128 0.40 5.83 16.21
CA ALA A 128 1.17 7.06 16.22
C ALA A 128 0.62 8.06 15.18
N CYS A 129 0.32 7.60 13.96
CA CYS A 129 -0.31 8.44 12.94
C CYS A 129 -1.71 8.90 13.34
N ALA A 130 -2.54 8.01 13.90
CA ALA A 130 -3.88 8.34 14.40
C ALA A 130 -3.85 9.46 15.48
N GLN A 131 -2.94 9.32 16.45
CA GLN A 131 -2.81 10.30 17.53
C GLN A 131 -2.28 11.66 17.07
N LEU A 132 -1.53 11.69 15.96
CA LEU A 132 -0.95 12.92 15.39
C LEU A 132 -1.83 13.52 14.28
N GLY A 133 -2.93 12.86 13.89
CA GLY A 133 -3.75 13.28 12.77
C GLY A 133 -2.97 13.23 11.44
N ARG A 134 -2.08 12.26 11.28
CA ARG A 134 -1.25 12.08 10.09
C ARG A 134 -1.84 10.99 9.18
N GLU A 135 -1.93 11.28 7.90
CA GLU A 135 -2.29 10.28 6.91
C GLU A 135 -1.25 9.18 6.86
N LEU A 136 -1.72 7.94 6.73
CA LEU A 136 -0.90 6.75 6.61
C LEU A 136 -1.34 5.97 5.39
N ILE A 137 -0.41 5.69 4.50
CA ILE A 137 -0.61 4.78 3.38
C ILE A 137 0.21 3.52 3.65
N ARG A 138 -0.50 2.41 3.89
CA ARG A 138 0.10 1.10 4.17
C ARG A 138 0.11 0.25 2.92
N VAL A 139 1.26 -0.33 2.64
CA VAL A 139 1.47 -1.31 1.56
C VAL A 139 2.02 -2.59 2.17
N ASN A 140 1.26 -3.67 2.05
CA ASN A 140 1.77 -4.99 2.39
C ASN A 140 2.65 -5.48 1.24
N ILE A 141 3.92 -5.69 1.54
CA ILE A 141 4.91 -6.15 0.56
C ILE A 141 4.83 -7.66 0.45
N THR A 142 4.93 -8.16 -0.76
CA THR A 142 5.00 -9.58 -1.09
C THR A 142 6.13 -9.82 -2.09
N ILE A 143 6.46 -11.08 -2.36
CA ILE A 143 7.46 -11.44 -3.36
C ILE A 143 7.09 -10.97 -4.78
N GLU A 144 5.79 -10.84 -5.06
CA GLU A 144 5.26 -10.41 -6.36
C GLU A 144 5.22 -8.88 -6.52
N THR A 145 5.27 -8.13 -5.40
CA THR A 145 5.17 -6.67 -5.40
C THR A 145 6.20 -6.04 -6.33
N ASP A 146 5.74 -5.19 -7.26
CA ASP A 146 6.59 -4.60 -8.28
C ASP A 146 6.42 -3.08 -8.45
N GLU A 147 7.10 -2.49 -9.47
CA GLU A 147 7.07 -1.06 -9.74
C GLU A 147 5.64 -0.58 -10.07
N ASP A 148 4.85 -1.37 -10.79
CA ASP A 148 3.49 -0.99 -11.17
C ASP A 148 2.53 -0.99 -9.97
N ASP A 149 2.77 -1.87 -8.99
CA ASP A 149 2.00 -1.91 -7.74
C ASP A 149 2.34 -0.73 -6.83
N LEU A 150 3.62 -0.35 -6.78
CA LEU A 150 4.13 0.67 -5.86
C LEU A 150 4.03 2.09 -6.43
N ILE A 151 4.50 2.28 -7.64
CA ILE A 151 4.61 3.61 -8.29
C ILE A 151 3.35 3.92 -9.09
N GLY A 152 2.82 2.93 -9.80
CA GLY A 152 1.60 3.06 -10.60
C GLY A 152 1.76 2.52 -12.02
N GLY A 153 0.64 2.34 -12.65
CA GLY A 153 0.56 1.73 -13.97
C GLY A 153 -0.69 2.13 -14.74
N PHE A 154 -0.74 1.72 -15.98
CA PHE A 154 -1.94 1.89 -16.80
C PHE A 154 -3.01 0.87 -16.42
N ARG A 155 -4.26 1.35 -16.36
CA ARG A 155 -5.45 0.51 -16.15
C ARG A 155 -6.45 0.77 -17.28
N LEU A 156 -7.22 -0.24 -17.64
CA LEU A 156 -8.32 -0.09 -18.59
C LEU A 156 -9.58 0.32 -17.82
N VAL A 157 -10.08 1.53 -18.10
CA VAL A 157 -11.28 2.08 -17.47
C VAL A 157 -12.21 2.54 -18.58
N ASP A 158 -13.41 1.98 -18.67
CA ASP A 158 -14.42 2.30 -19.68
C ASP A 158 -13.89 2.28 -21.13
N GLY A 159 -13.02 1.28 -21.44
CA GLY A 159 -12.40 1.13 -22.76
C GLY A 159 -11.21 2.04 -23.03
N ASN A 160 -10.85 2.92 -22.10
CA ASN A 160 -9.71 3.83 -22.22
C ASN A 160 -8.55 3.38 -21.33
N THR A 161 -7.33 3.58 -21.82
CA THR A 161 -6.11 3.34 -21.02
C THR A 161 -5.82 4.58 -20.18
N VAL A 162 -5.93 4.45 -18.85
CA VAL A 162 -5.78 5.54 -17.90
C VAL A 162 -4.63 5.23 -16.95
N TRP A 163 -3.80 6.24 -16.64
CA TRP A 163 -2.77 6.11 -15.61
C TRP A 163 -3.38 6.16 -14.21
N HIS A 164 -2.99 5.20 -13.38
CA HIS A 164 -3.30 5.17 -11.94
C HIS A 164 -2.01 5.34 -11.14
N ASN A 165 -2.00 6.32 -10.23
CA ASN A 165 -0.92 6.43 -9.26
C ASN A 165 -0.93 5.22 -8.33
N GLY A 166 0.25 4.69 -8.03
CA GLY A 166 0.42 3.71 -6.97
C GLY A 166 0.50 4.37 -5.58
N PRO A 167 0.44 3.58 -4.50
CA PRO A 167 0.40 4.08 -3.12
C PRO A 167 1.62 4.92 -2.75
N VAL A 168 2.77 4.65 -3.33
CA VAL A 168 4.01 5.43 -3.10
C VAL A 168 3.88 6.83 -3.67
N VAL A 169 3.38 6.96 -4.91
CA VAL A 169 3.15 8.25 -5.54
C VAL A 169 2.09 9.04 -4.80
N GLU A 170 1.02 8.37 -4.37
CA GLU A 170 -0.02 9.00 -3.56
C GLU A 170 0.54 9.52 -2.22
N ALA A 171 1.39 8.74 -1.55
CA ALA A 171 2.04 9.17 -0.31
C ALA A 171 2.96 10.37 -0.52
N LEU A 172 3.73 10.40 -1.61
CA LEU A 172 4.59 11.53 -1.99
C LEU A 172 3.77 12.80 -2.18
N GLU A 173 2.69 12.74 -2.98
CA GLU A 173 1.85 13.90 -3.29
C GLU A 173 1.11 14.46 -2.08
N ARG A 174 0.66 13.59 -1.16
CA ARG A 174 -0.09 13.97 0.04
C ARG A 174 0.81 14.38 1.21
N GLY A 175 2.12 14.09 1.17
CA GLY A 175 3.01 14.24 2.32
C GLY A 175 2.66 13.28 3.46
N ALA A 176 2.08 12.12 3.13
CA ALA A 176 1.67 11.10 4.08
C ALA A 176 2.85 10.28 4.62
N VAL A 177 2.62 9.52 5.66
CA VAL A 177 3.55 8.46 6.10
C VAL A 177 3.29 7.23 5.24
N LEU A 178 4.31 6.77 4.51
CA LEU A 178 4.29 5.52 3.77
C LEU A 178 4.78 4.39 4.67
N LEU A 179 3.95 3.38 4.89
CA LEU A 179 4.28 2.19 5.64
C LEU A 179 4.47 1.01 4.69
N LEU A 180 5.70 0.55 4.55
CA LEU A 180 6.07 -0.66 3.82
C LEU A 180 6.07 -1.83 4.81
N ASP A 181 4.97 -2.58 4.86
CA ASP A 181 4.79 -3.66 5.83
C ASP A 181 5.32 -4.98 5.28
N GLU A 182 6.05 -5.74 6.10
CA GLU A 182 6.69 -7.02 5.76
C GLU A 182 7.71 -6.90 4.61
N ILE A 183 8.54 -5.85 4.63
CA ILE A 183 9.47 -5.54 3.54
C ILE A 183 10.51 -6.64 3.29
N ASP A 184 10.78 -7.47 4.26
CA ASP A 184 11.67 -8.64 4.15
C ASP A 184 11.12 -9.76 3.24
N LEU A 185 9.86 -9.67 2.79
CA LEU A 185 9.32 -10.52 1.73
C LEU A 185 9.64 -10.00 0.32
N ALA A 186 10.13 -8.76 0.20
CA ALA A 186 10.36 -8.10 -1.08
C ALA A 186 11.37 -8.84 -1.96
N SER A 187 11.09 -8.90 -3.26
CA SER A 187 12.09 -9.24 -4.27
C SER A 187 12.96 -8.01 -4.63
N ASN A 188 13.96 -8.19 -5.49
CA ASN A 188 14.80 -7.08 -5.97
C ASN A 188 14.02 -5.97 -6.71
N LYS A 189 12.76 -6.20 -7.06
CA LYS A 189 11.88 -5.19 -7.67
C LYS A 189 11.66 -3.98 -6.76
N ILE A 190 11.81 -4.13 -5.43
CA ILE A 190 11.70 -3.05 -4.44
C ILE A 190 12.75 -1.95 -4.63
N LEU A 191 13.82 -2.19 -5.38
CA LEU A 191 14.87 -1.22 -5.65
C LEU A 191 14.36 0.01 -6.45
N CYS A 192 13.17 -0.04 -7.04
CA CYS A 192 12.49 1.13 -7.60
C CYS A 192 12.28 2.26 -6.58
N LEU A 193 12.30 1.95 -5.27
CA LEU A 193 12.12 2.91 -4.18
C LEU A 193 13.42 3.61 -3.73
N GLN A 194 14.58 3.30 -4.31
CA GLN A 194 15.88 3.83 -3.83
C GLN A 194 15.92 5.37 -3.80
N SER A 195 15.47 6.05 -4.87
CA SER A 195 15.45 7.52 -4.91
C SER A 195 14.51 8.12 -3.86
N ILE A 196 13.40 7.44 -3.60
CA ILE A 196 12.37 7.86 -2.64
C ILE A 196 12.92 7.75 -1.20
N LEU A 197 13.65 6.68 -0.89
CA LEU A 197 14.32 6.50 0.40
C LEU A 197 15.47 7.50 0.63
N GLU A 198 15.94 8.18 -0.41
CA GLU A 198 16.87 9.30 -0.31
C GLU A 198 16.16 10.66 -0.15
N GLY A 199 14.83 10.68 -0.01
CA GLY A 199 14.04 11.91 0.06
C GLY A 199 13.89 12.63 -1.27
N LYS A 200 14.20 11.96 -2.37
CA LYS A 200 14.06 12.49 -3.73
C LYS A 200 12.73 12.06 -4.34
N GLY A 201 12.28 12.85 -5.32
CA GLY A 201 11.11 12.50 -6.10
C GLY A 201 11.35 11.33 -7.06
N VAL A 202 10.28 10.88 -7.67
CA VAL A 202 10.27 9.83 -8.69
C VAL A 202 9.85 10.39 -10.05
N PHE A 203 10.51 9.91 -11.12
CA PHE A 203 10.12 10.21 -12.49
C PHE A 203 9.25 9.06 -13.03
N LEU A 204 7.98 9.37 -13.29
CA LEU A 204 7.01 8.43 -13.84
C LEU A 204 7.27 8.27 -15.34
N LYS A 205 8.15 7.34 -15.70
CA LYS A 205 8.69 7.15 -17.06
C LYS A 205 7.59 6.95 -18.12
N LYS A 206 6.50 6.25 -17.75
CA LYS A 206 5.41 5.90 -18.65
C LYS A 206 4.56 7.09 -19.09
N ILE A 207 4.54 8.17 -18.29
CA ILE A 207 3.75 9.38 -18.55
C ILE A 207 4.59 10.66 -18.58
N GLY A 208 5.92 10.56 -18.47
CA GLY A 208 6.83 11.69 -18.56
C GLY A 208 6.68 12.73 -17.43
N ARG A 209 6.16 12.33 -16.26
CA ARG A 209 5.87 13.23 -15.14
C ARG A 209 6.83 12.99 -13.97
N ARG A 210 7.32 14.08 -13.37
CA ARG A 210 8.07 14.03 -12.09
C ARG A 210 7.12 14.31 -10.92
N VAL A 211 7.30 13.55 -9.84
CA VAL A 211 6.61 13.75 -8.57
C VAL A 211 7.66 13.94 -7.49
N ASP A 212 7.65 15.09 -6.83
CA ASP A 212 8.52 15.40 -5.71
C ASP A 212 7.76 15.25 -4.38
N PRO A 213 8.43 14.88 -3.27
CA PRO A 213 7.77 14.66 -2.00
C PRO A 213 7.19 15.95 -1.42
N ALA A 214 5.92 15.93 -1.07
CA ALA A 214 5.27 17.00 -0.34
C ALA A 214 5.77 17.05 1.12
N SER A 215 5.62 18.21 1.76
CA SER A 215 6.06 18.43 3.14
C SER A 215 5.46 17.44 4.12
N GLY A 216 6.30 16.78 4.89
CA GLY A 216 5.91 15.79 5.88
C GLY A 216 5.91 14.35 5.39
N PHE A 217 6.17 14.09 4.09
CA PHE A 217 6.38 12.74 3.61
C PHE A 217 7.48 12.03 4.41
N ASN A 218 7.23 10.80 4.80
CA ASN A 218 8.22 9.94 5.43
C ASN A 218 7.94 8.47 5.12
N VAL A 219 8.95 7.61 5.27
CA VAL A 219 8.84 6.18 5.02
C VAL A 219 9.17 5.41 6.30
N ILE A 220 8.32 4.45 6.65
CA ILE A 220 8.57 3.50 7.72
C ILE A 220 8.41 2.10 7.13
N ALA A 221 9.40 1.24 7.34
CA ALA A 221 9.34 -0.15 6.92
C ALA A 221 9.27 -1.08 8.13
N THR A 222 8.47 -2.14 8.07
CA THR A 222 8.44 -3.20 9.08
C THR A 222 8.97 -4.51 8.49
N ALA A 223 9.62 -5.30 9.33
CA ALA A 223 10.15 -6.61 8.97
C ALA A 223 10.09 -7.57 10.17
N ASN A 224 10.09 -8.86 9.90
CA ASN A 224 10.25 -9.89 10.93
C ASN A 224 11.74 -10.24 11.15
N THR A 225 12.57 -9.94 10.16
CA THR A 225 14.03 -10.11 10.18
C THR A 225 14.73 -8.76 10.11
N LYS A 226 16.06 -8.76 10.29
CA LYS A 226 16.87 -7.54 10.09
C LYS A 226 17.23 -7.29 8.62
N GLY A 227 16.48 -7.87 7.67
CA GLY A 227 16.78 -7.80 6.25
C GLY A 227 17.87 -8.78 5.78
N LYS A 228 18.33 -9.66 6.67
CA LYS A 228 19.35 -10.69 6.36
C LYS A 228 18.75 -12.07 6.02
N GLY A 229 17.42 -12.14 5.86
CA GLY A 229 16.70 -13.41 5.70
C GLY A 229 16.60 -14.19 7.00
N SER A 230 16.16 -15.43 6.93
CA SER A 230 16.08 -16.36 8.06
C SER A 230 17.15 -17.43 7.92
N ASP A 231 18.24 -17.28 8.66
CA ASP A 231 19.33 -18.27 8.68
C ASP A 231 18.90 -19.59 9.34
N ASP A 232 17.88 -19.53 10.20
CA ASP A 232 17.34 -20.66 10.96
C ASP A 232 16.07 -21.28 10.37
N GLY A 233 15.62 -20.79 9.19
CA GLY A 233 14.42 -21.29 8.49
C GLY A 233 13.09 -20.94 9.17
N ARG A 234 13.09 -20.20 10.27
CA ARG A 234 11.87 -19.85 11.03
C ARG A 234 10.94 -18.88 10.30
N PHE A 235 11.50 -18.03 9.43
CA PHE A 235 10.74 -17.07 8.64
C PHE A 235 10.78 -17.46 7.16
N ILE A 236 10.03 -18.52 6.82
CA ILE A 236 9.91 -19.01 5.45
C ILE A 236 9.38 -17.89 4.54
N GLY A 237 10.06 -17.69 3.41
CA GLY A 237 9.69 -16.67 2.41
C GLY A 237 10.34 -15.30 2.61
N THR A 238 11.11 -15.09 3.70
CA THR A 238 11.89 -13.86 3.81
C THR A 238 13.13 -13.91 2.93
N ASN A 239 13.43 -12.77 2.30
CA ASN A 239 14.56 -12.61 1.40
C ASN A 239 15.69 -11.82 2.10
N VAL A 240 16.90 -12.01 1.61
CA VAL A 240 18.02 -11.13 1.94
C VAL A 240 17.84 -9.83 1.15
N LEU A 241 17.59 -8.74 1.86
CA LEU A 241 17.47 -7.42 1.24
C LEU A 241 18.86 -6.90 0.82
N ASN A 242 18.87 -6.12 -0.26
CA ASN A 242 20.09 -5.49 -0.74
C ASN A 242 20.65 -4.52 0.32
N GLU A 243 21.93 -4.65 0.67
CA GLU A 243 22.58 -3.82 1.70
C GLU A 243 22.48 -2.33 1.38
N ALA A 244 22.69 -1.94 0.12
CA ALA A 244 22.54 -0.55 -0.29
C ALA A 244 21.10 -0.02 -0.14
N PHE A 245 20.10 -0.87 -0.16
CA PHE A 245 18.71 -0.52 0.15
C PHE A 245 18.51 -0.31 1.66
N LEU A 246 19.06 -1.20 2.48
CA LEU A 246 18.99 -1.12 3.95
C LEU A 246 19.72 0.12 4.49
N GLU A 247 20.87 0.48 3.95
CA GLU A 247 21.64 1.69 4.32
C GLU A 247 20.87 3.01 4.12
N ARG A 248 19.77 2.99 3.36
CA ARG A 248 18.89 4.15 3.20
C ARG A 248 17.91 4.34 4.35
N PHE A 249 17.89 3.44 5.31
CA PHE A 249 17.19 3.60 6.57
C PHE A 249 18.17 4.01 7.66
N PRO A 250 18.28 5.31 7.98
CA PRO A 250 19.27 5.82 8.92
C PRO A 250 19.06 5.33 10.35
N VAL A 251 17.90 4.78 10.66
CA VAL A 251 17.58 4.25 11.99
C VAL A 251 16.82 2.94 11.89
N THR A 252 17.28 1.97 12.71
CA THR A 252 16.61 0.69 12.88
C THR A 252 16.22 0.52 14.35
N PHE A 253 14.94 0.27 14.60
CA PHE A 253 14.43 -0.10 15.92
C PHE A 253 14.16 -1.61 15.98
N GLU A 254 14.58 -2.23 17.07
CA GLU A 254 14.12 -3.58 17.41
C GLU A 254 12.93 -3.50 18.34
N GLN A 255 11.82 -4.08 17.92
CA GLN A 255 10.60 -4.16 18.71
C GLN A 255 10.50 -5.53 19.35
N GLU A 256 10.66 -5.55 20.65
CA GLU A 256 10.43 -6.73 21.47
C GLU A 256 8.95 -6.89 21.83
N TYR A 257 8.60 -8.02 22.43
CA TYR A 257 7.28 -8.17 23.06
C TYR A 257 7.16 -7.24 24.27
N PRO A 258 5.95 -6.80 24.62
CA PRO A 258 5.74 -5.99 25.81
C PRO A 258 6.15 -6.75 27.06
N THR A 259 6.58 -6.02 28.10
CA THR A 259 6.82 -6.61 29.42
C THR A 259 5.53 -7.20 29.97
N PRO A 260 5.56 -8.22 30.85
CA PRO A 260 4.37 -8.84 31.41
C PRO A 260 3.36 -7.83 31.98
N THR A 261 3.84 -6.81 32.69
CA THR A 261 2.98 -5.73 33.22
C THR A 261 2.24 -4.94 32.14
N ILE A 262 2.91 -4.68 31.03
CA ILE A 262 2.31 -3.93 29.90
C ILE A 262 1.37 -4.87 29.12
N GLU A 263 1.76 -6.10 28.90
CA GLU A 263 0.96 -7.10 28.20
C GLU A 263 -0.34 -7.39 28.94
N GLN A 264 -0.29 -7.50 30.28
CA GLN A 264 -1.48 -7.61 31.10
C GLN A 264 -2.45 -6.44 30.89
N LYS A 265 -1.93 -5.22 30.82
CA LYS A 265 -2.76 -4.03 30.51
C LYS A 265 -3.38 -4.08 29.13
N ILE A 266 -2.65 -4.62 28.12
CA ILE A 266 -3.17 -4.83 26.77
C ILE A 266 -4.33 -5.81 26.81
N LEU A 267 -4.16 -6.95 27.47
CA LEU A 267 -5.20 -7.99 27.56
C LEU A 267 -6.41 -7.49 28.36
N GLN A 268 -6.20 -6.79 29.48
CA GLN A 268 -7.29 -6.22 30.28
C GLN A 268 -8.13 -5.23 29.48
N LYS A 269 -7.51 -4.29 28.75
CA LYS A 269 -8.23 -3.35 27.90
C LYS A 269 -9.00 -4.04 26.78
N CYS A 270 -8.41 -5.07 26.18
CA CYS A 270 -9.11 -5.89 25.19
C CYS A 270 -10.31 -6.61 25.84
N ALA A 271 -10.13 -7.22 26.98
CA ALA A 271 -11.19 -7.92 27.73
C ALA A 271 -12.33 -6.95 28.10
N GLU A 272 -12.00 -5.78 28.65
CA GLU A 272 -12.97 -4.74 28.99
C GLU A 272 -13.80 -4.30 27.77
N SER A 273 -13.15 -4.10 26.62
CA SER A 273 -13.84 -3.70 25.37
C SER A 273 -14.82 -4.78 24.86
N LEU A 274 -14.63 -6.03 25.27
CA LEU A 274 -15.45 -7.19 24.92
C LEU A 274 -16.43 -7.60 26.03
N GLY A 275 -16.47 -6.84 27.14
CA GLY A 275 -17.32 -7.15 28.29
C GLY A 275 -16.83 -8.32 29.16
N VAL A 276 -15.62 -8.79 28.95
CA VAL A 276 -14.98 -9.85 29.74
C VAL A 276 -14.36 -9.25 31.02
N LYS A 277 -14.76 -9.75 32.20
CA LYS A 277 -14.31 -9.20 33.50
C LYS A 277 -13.34 -10.11 34.25
N ASP A 278 -12.63 -10.98 33.54
CA ASP A 278 -11.72 -11.96 34.16
C ASP A 278 -10.26 -11.46 34.12
N VAL A 279 -9.88 -10.73 35.16
CA VAL A 279 -8.53 -10.16 35.30
C VAL A 279 -7.49 -11.25 35.55
N ASP A 280 -7.87 -12.29 36.30
CA ASP A 280 -6.97 -13.40 36.64
C ASP A 280 -6.64 -14.24 35.41
N PHE A 281 -7.62 -14.47 34.54
CA PHE A 281 -7.39 -15.11 33.25
C PHE A 281 -6.37 -14.32 32.38
N CYS A 282 -6.53 -12.99 32.29
CA CYS A 282 -5.56 -12.15 31.60
C CYS A 282 -4.14 -12.31 32.16
N LYS A 283 -4.00 -12.35 33.50
CA LYS A 283 -2.70 -12.52 34.15
C LYS A 283 -2.08 -13.87 33.84
N ARG A 284 -2.86 -14.97 34.00
CA ARG A 284 -2.39 -16.33 33.74
C ARG A 284 -1.97 -16.52 32.27
N LEU A 285 -2.70 -15.92 31.32
CA LEU A 285 -2.31 -15.94 29.92
C LEU A 285 -0.97 -15.23 29.68
N VAL A 286 -0.70 -14.12 30.36
CA VAL A 286 0.58 -13.40 30.25
C VAL A 286 1.71 -14.23 30.85
N ASP A 287 1.51 -14.79 32.03
CA ASP A 287 2.51 -15.63 32.70
C ASP A 287 2.85 -16.86 31.83
N TRP A 288 1.85 -17.52 31.27
CA TRP A 288 2.03 -18.60 30.30
C TRP A 288 2.79 -18.18 29.03
N GLY A 289 2.40 -17.09 28.42
CA GLY A 289 3.07 -16.58 27.21
C GLY A 289 4.52 -16.16 27.48
N ASP A 290 4.80 -15.60 28.65
CA ASP A 290 6.15 -15.18 29.06
C ASP A 290 7.08 -16.42 29.26
N ILE A 291 6.58 -17.50 29.89
CA ILE A 291 7.32 -18.74 30.04
C ILE A 291 7.67 -19.34 28.68
N ILE A 292 6.69 -19.44 27.76
CA ILE A 292 6.92 -19.99 26.43
C ILE A 292 7.96 -19.16 25.67
N ARG A 293 7.89 -17.83 25.74
CA ARG A 293 8.86 -16.93 25.06
C ARG A 293 10.26 -17.10 25.63
N LYS A 294 10.41 -17.22 26.94
CA LYS A 294 11.71 -17.51 27.56
C LYS A 294 12.27 -18.82 27.05
N THR A 295 11.46 -19.89 27.06
CA THR A 295 11.87 -21.20 26.55
C THR A 295 12.23 -21.16 25.07
N PHE A 296 11.53 -20.35 24.27
CA PHE A 296 11.85 -20.12 22.86
C PHE A 296 13.22 -19.43 22.68
N TYR A 297 13.49 -18.38 23.45
CA TYR A 297 14.78 -17.69 23.37
C TYR A 297 15.94 -18.54 23.87
N ASP A 298 15.69 -19.45 24.80
CA ASP A 298 16.65 -20.45 25.29
C ASP A 298 16.83 -21.64 24.33
N GLY A 299 16.07 -21.68 23.21
CA GLY A 299 16.14 -22.75 22.21
C GLY A 299 15.43 -24.04 22.63
N GLY A 300 14.57 -24.00 23.65
CA GLY A 300 13.84 -25.18 24.12
C GLY A 300 12.56 -25.48 23.32
N VAL A 301 12.04 -24.54 22.56
CA VAL A 301 10.90 -24.70 21.64
C VAL A 301 11.11 -23.87 20.40
N ASP A 302 10.53 -24.31 19.28
CA ASP A 302 10.65 -23.60 18.00
C ASP A 302 9.48 -22.65 17.71
N GLU A 303 8.40 -22.78 18.44
CA GLU A 303 7.19 -21.97 18.30
C GLU A 303 6.99 -21.00 19.46
N ILE A 304 6.26 -19.91 19.20
CA ILE A 304 6.08 -18.82 20.16
C ILE A 304 4.61 -18.41 20.30
N ILE A 305 4.22 -18.01 21.50
CA ILE A 305 2.94 -17.36 21.76
C ILE A 305 3.14 -15.83 21.75
N SER A 306 2.67 -15.18 20.68
CA SER A 306 2.74 -13.74 20.51
C SER A 306 1.66 -13.00 21.30
N THR A 307 1.87 -11.71 21.60
CA THR A 307 0.82 -10.84 22.18
C THR A 307 -0.46 -10.85 21.36
N ARG A 308 -0.36 -10.87 20.02
CA ARG A 308 -1.51 -11.04 19.13
C ARG A 308 -2.29 -12.33 19.43
N ARG A 309 -1.59 -13.43 19.69
CA ARG A 309 -2.21 -14.71 20.02
C ARG A 309 -2.96 -14.62 21.35
N LEU A 310 -2.38 -14.00 22.36
CA LEU A 310 -3.06 -13.79 23.65
C LEU A 310 -4.33 -12.96 23.51
N VAL A 311 -4.29 -11.88 22.69
CA VAL A 311 -5.48 -11.07 22.36
C VAL A 311 -6.55 -11.92 21.64
N HIS A 312 -6.15 -12.83 20.75
CA HIS A 312 -7.09 -13.73 20.08
C HIS A 312 -7.73 -14.71 21.06
N ILE A 313 -7.01 -15.19 22.07
CA ILE A 313 -7.57 -16.07 23.12
C ILE A 313 -8.64 -15.32 23.92
N ILE A 314 -8.40 -14.06 24.32
CA ILE A 314 -9.41 -13.24 24.99
C ILE A 314 -10.66 -13.05 24.11
N ARG A 315 -10.48 -12.81 22.82
CA ARG A 315 -11.61 -12.72 21.86
C ARG A 315 -12.35 -14.04 21.72
N ALA A 316 -11.64 -15.16 21.63
CA ALA A 316 -12.24 -16.49 21.59
C ALA A 316 -13.04 -16.76 22.87
N TYR A 317 -12.48 -16.42 24.04
CA TYR A 317 -13.17 -16.55 25.32
C TYR A 317 -14.45 -15.71 25.38
N SER A 318 -14.45 -14.49 24.84
CA SER A 318 -15.67 -13.67 24.78
C SER A 318 -16.77 -14.28 23.89
N ILE A 319 -16.40 -15.13 22.92
CA ILE A 319 -17.34 -15.80 22.00
C ILE A 319 -17.83 -17.12 22.59
N PHE A 320 -16.93 -17.95 23.08
CA PHE A 320 -17.25 -19.32 23.49
C PHE A 320 -17.65 -19.44 24.98
N GLY A 321 -17.26 -18.47 25.81
CA GLY A 321 -17.53 -18.50 27.25
C GLY A 321 -16.71 -19.54 28.02
N ASP A 322 -15.82 -20.28 27.36
CA ASP A 322 -15.00 -21.36 27.88
C ASP A 322 -13.51 -21.05 27.64
N LYS A 323 -12.71 -21.05 28.69
CA LYS A 323 -11.28 -20.75 28.69
C LYS A 323 -10.47 -21.83 27.97
N ALA A 324 -10.75 -23.12 28.30
CA ALA A 324 -10.05 -24.23 27.69
C ALA A 324 -10.26 -24.27 26.19
N LYS A 325 -11.51 -24.12 25.74
CA LYS A 325 -11.87 -24.02 24.33
C LYS A 325 -11.21 -22.85 23.64
N ALA A 326 -11.18 -21.67 24.28
CA ALA A 326 -10.57 -20.48 23.72
C ALA A 326 -9.05 -20.65 23.50
N ILE A 327 -8.36 -21.30 24.44
CA ILE A 327 -6.93 -21.59 24.31
C ILE A 327 -6.72 -22.65 23.24
N GLU A 328 -7.45 -23.78 23.30
CA GLU A 328 -7.32 -24.87 22.35
C GLU A 328 -7.44 -24.40 20.89
N VAL A 329 -8.53 -23.69 20.54
CA VAL A 329 -8.74 -23.24 19.17
C VAL A 329 -7.65 -22.26 18.69
N CYS A 330 -7.03 -21.53 19.60
CA CYS A 330 -5.95 -20.61 19.29
C CYS A 330 -4.58 -21.29 19.15
N VAL A 331 -4.38 -22.48 19.70
CA VAL A 331 -3.13 -23.25 19.59
C VAL A 331 -3.21 -24.41 18.57
N ASN A 332 -4.38 -24.72 18.04
CA ASN A 332 -4.60 -25.77 17.02
C ASN A 332 -3.79 -25.60 15.73
N ARG A 333 -3.18 -24.46 15.47
CA ARG A 333 -2.31 -24.24 14.31
C ARG A 333 -0.92 -24.85 14.47
N PHE A 334 -0.52 -25.16 15.69
CA PHE A 334 0.77 -25.79 15.98
C PHE A 334 0.68 -27.29 15.70
N ASP A 335 1.82 -27.92 15.55
CA ASP A 335 1.88 -29.39 15.52
C ASP A 335 1.37 -30.00 16.84
N ASP A 336 1.00 -31.25 16.80
CA ASP A 336 0.34 -31.93 17.95
C ASP A 336 1.22 -31.95 19.21
N GLU A 337 2.55 -32.10 19.06
CA GLU A 337 3.50 -32.13 20.19
C GLU A 337 3.62 -30.74 20.84
N THR A 338 3.80 -29.70 20.02
CA THR A 338 3.86 -28.32 20.50
C THR A 338 2.53 -27.89 21.12
N LYS A 339 1.41 -28.23 20.48
CA LYS A 339 0.06 -27.96 21.01
C LYS A 339 -0.11 -28.58 22.39
N GLN A 340 0.17 -29.88 22.54
CA GLN A 340 0.03 -30.58 23.77
C GLN A 340 0.92 -30.01 24.88
N SER A 341 2.18 -29.72 24.56
CA SER A 341 3.14 -29.10 25.48
C SER A 341 2.65 -27.74 26.00
N PHE A 342 2.08 -26.93 25.12
CA PHE A 342 1.54 -25.60 25.47
C PHE A 342 0.29 -25.72 26.35
N MET A 343 -0.59 -26.67 26.09
CA MET A 343 -1.79 -26.92 26.90
C MET A 343 -1.40 -27.47 28.30
N GLU A 344 -0.51 -28.45 28.38
CA GLU A 344 0.01 -28.98 29.64
C GLU A 344 0.73 -27.91 30.49
N LEU A 345 1.43 -26.98 29.84
CA LEU A 345 2.03 -25.86 30.54
C LEU A 345 0.97 -24.91 31.08
N TYR A 346 -0.12 -24.68 30.33
CA TYR A 346 -1.21 -23.84 30.81
C TYR A 346 -1.92 -24.43 32.02
N ASP A 347 -2.17 -25.76 32.06
CA ASP A 347 -2.73 -26.45 33.22
C ASP A 347 -1.91 -26.26 34.52
N LYS A 348 -0.58 -26.12 34.36
CA LYS A 348 0.31 -25.84 35.51
C LYS A 348 0.24 -24.36 35.95
N VAL A 349 -0.13 -23.45 35.07
CA VAL A 349 -0.29 -22.02 35.36
C VAL A 349 -1.69 -21.73 35.90
N ASP A 350 -2.69 -22.43 35.41
CA ASP A 350 -4.12 -22.26 35.77
C ASP A 350 -4.80 -23.61 36.06
N ALA A 351 -4.78 -24.02 37.32
CA ALA A 351 -5.38 -25.28 37.75
C ALA A 351 -6.92 -25.29 37.68
N ASP A 352 -7.54 -24.15 37.40
CA ASP A 352 -9.00 -24.01 37.27
C ASP A 352 -9.51 -24.31 35.84
N VAL A 353 -8.61 -24.56 34.89
CA VAL A 353 -8.93 -24.89 33.50
C VAL A 353 -8.72 -26.37 33.27
N ASP A 354 -9.74 -27.06 32.83
CA ASP A 354 -9.71 -28.50 32.53
C ASP A 354 -9.90 -28.71 31.01
N PHE A 355 -8.84 -29.11 30.32
CA PHE A 355 -8.89 -29.43 28.90
C PHE A 355 -9.56 -30.79 28.60
N ALA A 356 -9.67 -31.70 29.59
CA ALA A 356 -10.26 -33.01 29.39
C ALA A 356 -11.79 -32.96 29.18
N ASN A 357 -12.45 -31.98 29.79
CA ASN A 357 -13.91 -31.78 29.67
C ASN A 357 -14.35 -30.85 28.55
N SER A 358 -13.42 -30.19 27.83
CA SER A 358 -13.76 -29.24 26.74
C SER A 358 -14.11 -29.90 25.40
N THR A 359 -14.00 -31.24 25.31
CA THR A 359 -14.16 -31.99 24.04
C THR A 359 -15.59 -32.56 23.85
N GLU A 360 -16.51 -32.36 24.79
CA GLU A 360 -17.89 -32.88 24.70
C GLU A 360 -18.93 -31.72 24.63
N VAL A 361 -18.97 -30.96 23.54
CA VAL A 361 -20.17 -30.19 23.16
C VAL A 361 -20.30 -30.16 21.64
#